data_99bc87b5beb28eed27df63321d6ac3fd
#
_entry.id   99bc87b5beb28eed27df63321d6ac3fd
#
_cell.length_a   1.000
_cell.length_b   1.000
_cell.length_c   1.000
_cell.angle_alpha   90.00
_cell.angle_beta   90.00
_cell.angle_gamma   90.00
#
_symmetry.space_group_name_H-M   'P 1'
#
loop_
_entity.id
_entity.type
_entity.pdbx_description
1 polymer ?
#
loop_
_entity_poly.entity_id
_entity_poly.type
_entity_poly.pdbx_seq_one_letter_code
_entity_poly.pdbx_strand_id
1 'polypeptide(L)'
;MYTLGIDIGSASSKAVILKDGTDVVASAVVQVGTGTSGPGRVLEEVFSNVDLTQEDMDYTVATGYGRFSVENADKQLSEITCHAKGIFHLVPSARTIIDIGGQDIKCFKIRNHVIDNIFLNEACSSGCGSFLQTFAGCDVKSIGGSP
;
A
#
# COMPACT_ATOMS: atom_id res chain seq x y z
N MET A 1 19.86 -4.31 -9.98
CA MET A 1 18.59 -3.76 -10.52
C MET A 1 17.79 -3.16 -9.38
N TYR A 2 17.41 -1.88 -9.48
CA TYR A 2 16.57 -1.21 -8.49
C TYR A 2 15.16 -1.01 -9.04
N THR A 3 14.16 -1.30 -8.23
CA THR A 3 12.75 -1.10 -8.61
C THR A 3 12.02 -0.32 -7.53
N LEU A 4 11.12 0.56 -7.95
CA LEU A 4 10.33 1.41 -7.09
C LEU A 4 8.86 1.01 -7.15
N GLY A 5 8.27 0.70 -6.00
CA GLY A 5 6.83 0.53 -5.84
C GLY A 5 6.23 1.72 -5.10
N ILE A 6 5.15 2.30 -5.65
CA ILE A 6 4.46 3.44 -5.05
C ILE A 6 2.97 3.12 -4.91
N ASP A 7 2.44 3.23 -3.70
CA ASP A 7 1.00 3.12 -3.42
C ASP A 7 0.45 4.46 -2.97
N ILE A 8 -0.40 5.07 -3.79
CA ILE A 8 -1.11 6.32 -3.46
C ILE A 8 -2.53 5.98 -3.02
N GLY A 9 -2.68 5.70 -1.74
CA GLY A 9 -3.96 5.39 -1.13
C GLY A 9 -4.81 6.63 -0.82
N SER A 10 -6.02 6.43 -0.34
CA SER A 10 -6.95 7.52 0.03
C SER A 10 -6.50 8.30 1.27
N ALA A 11 -5.86 7.64 2.23
CA ALA A 11 -5.46 8.23 3.52
C ALA A 11 -3.95 8.41 3.65
N SER A 12 -3.14 7.61 2.96
CA SER A 12 -1.68 7.64 3.06
C SER A 12 -1.05 7.21 1.75
N SER A 13 0.19 7.69 1.52
CA SER A 13 1.04 7.28 0.40
C SER A 13 2.24 6.51 0.93
N LYS A 14 2.64 5.45 0.23
CA LYS A 14 3.75 4.58 0.59
C LYS A 14 4.65 4.38 -0.61
N ALA A 15 5.95 4.19 -0.33
CA ALA A 15 6.92 3.83 -1.35
C ALA A 15 7.91 2.80 -0.81
N VAL A 16 8.39 1.93 -1.68
CA VAL A 16 9.42 0.94 -1.36
C VAL A 16 10.40 0.82 -2.52
N ILE A 17 11.69 0.81 -2.21
CA ILE A 17 12.74 0.51 -3.18
C ILE A 17 13.26 -0.88 -2.90
N LEU A 18 13.23 -1.72 -3.93
CA LEU A 18 13.79 -3.06 -3.89
C LEU A 18 15.05 -3.15 -4.73
N LYS A 19 16.07 -3.84 -4.22
CA LYS A 19 17.22 -4.28 -4.97
C LYS A 19 17.02 -5.75 -5.38
N ASP A 20 17.26 -6.03 -6.65
CA ASP A 20 17.19 -7.38 -7.24
C ASP A 20 15.85 -8.11 -7.00
N GLY A 21 14.78 -7.34 -6.83
CA GLY A 21 13.41 -7.83 -6.70
C GLY A 21 13.01 -8.36 -5.32
N THR A 22 13.92 -8.43 -4.36
CA THR A 22 13.67 -9.00 -3.03
C THR A 22 14.14 -8.14 -1.88
N ASP A 23 15.30 -7.51 -2.00
CA ASP A 23 15.93 -6.82 -0.88
C ASP A 23 15.36 -5.41 -0.74
N VAL A 24 14.69 -5.14 0.37
CA VAL A 24 14.17 -3.80 0.69
C VAL A 24 15.33 -2.92 1.10
N VAL A 25 15.66 -1.91 0.29
CA VAL A 25 16.74 -0.94 0.58
C VAL A 25 16.23 0.36 1.18
N ALA A 26 14.98 0.73 0.88
CA ALA A 26 14.31 1.88 1.50
C ALA A 26 12.80 1.69 1.49
N SER A 27 12.13 2.30 2.46
CA SER A 27 10.67 2.40 2.48
C SER A 27 10.23 3.68 3.17
N ALA A 28 9.11 4.22 2.75
CA ALA A 28 8.51 5.42 3.33
C ALA A 28 6.99 5.31 3.40
N VAL A 29 6.41 5.95 4.41
CA VAL A 29 4.97 6.10 4.57
C VAL A 29 4.69 7.54 4.99
N VAL A 30 3.88 8.26 4.22
CA VAL A 30 3.41 9.59 4.57
C VAL A 30 1.90 9.59 4.74
N GLN A 31 1.41 10.30 5.77
CA GLN A 31 -0.02 10.41 6.08
C GLN A 31 -0.70 11.48 5.21
N VAL A 32 -0.48 11.35 3.91
CA VAL A 32 -1.09 12.15 2.86
C VAL A 32 -1.51 11.21 1.75
N GLY A 33 -2.81 11.12 1.52
CA GLY A 33 -3.38 10.27 0.48
C GLY A 33 -3.46 10.93 -0.88
N THR A 34 -4.51 10.58 -1.63
CA THR A 34 -4.81 11.15 -2.94
C THR A 34 -4.95 12.66 -2.86
N GLY A 35 -4.14 13.36 -3.62
CA GLY A 35 -4.07 14.81 -3.68
C GLY A 35 -2.78 15.24 -4.35
N THR A 36 -2.54 16.54 -4.42
CA THR A 36 -1.41 17.10 -5.18
C THR A 36 -0.03 16.84 -4.55
N SER A 37 0.04 16.60 -3.23
CA SER A 37 1.33 16.51 -2.51
C SER A 37 1.74 15.08 -2.10
N GLY A 38 0.84 14.11 -2.14
CA GLY A 38 1.12 12.74 -1.68
C GLY A 38 2.28 12.07 -2.42
N PRO A 39 2.23 11.99 -3.76
CA PRO A 39 3.31 11.37 -4.55
C PRO A 39 4.67 12.04 -4.34
N GLY A 40 4.72 13.37 -4.40
CA GLY A 40 5.98 14.11 -4.21
C GLY A 40 6.59 13.86 -2.83
N ARG A 41 5.78 13.96 -1.77
CA ARG A 41 6.26 13.78 -0.39
C ARG A 41 6.77 12.36 -0.10
N VAL A 42 6.08 11.33 -0.60
CA VAL A 42 6.53 9.96 -0.37
C VAL A 42 7.81 9.64 -1.15
N LEU A 43 7.98 10.24 -2.34
CA LEU A 43 9.23 10.12 -3.09
C LEU A 43 10.38 10.84 -2.39
N GLU A 44 10.21 12.07 -1.94
CA GLU A 44 11.20 12.78 -1.12
C GLU A 44 11.61 11.95 0.09
N GLU A 45 10.64 11.40 0.82
CA GLU A 45 10.89 10.62 2.03
C GLU A 45 11.64 9.32 1.74
N VAL A 46 11.26 8.56 0.70
CA VAL A 46 11.91 7.27 0.41
C VAL A 46 13.35 7.44 -0.07
N PHE A 47 13.64 8.52 -0.82
CA PHE A 47 15.00 8.81 -1.29
C PHE A 47 15.86 9.52 -0.26
N SER A 48 15.29 10.16 0.76
CA SER A 48 16.05 10.86 1.79
C SER A 48 16.97 9.95 2.62
N ASN A 49 16.66 8.66 2.67
CA ASN A 49 17.36 7.68 3.51
C ASN A 49 18.36 6.80 2.73
N VAL A 50 18.55 7.07 1.44
CA VAL A 50 19.43 6.28 0.56
C VAL A 50 20.19 7.19 -0.38
N ASP A 51 21.37 6.75 -0.80
CA ASP A 51 22.18 7.44 -1.82
C ASP A 51 21.77 6.95 -3.22
N LEU A 52 20.47 7.12 -3.52
CA LEU A 52 19.83 6.78 -4.80
C LEU A 52 18.89 7.90 -5.19
N THR A 53 18.66 8.03 -6.48
CA THR A 53 17.71 8.98 -7.08
C THR A 53 16.65 8.25 -7.89
N GLN A 54 15.65 8.96 -8.36
CA GLN A 54 14.63 8.38 -9.24
C GLN A 54 15.22 7.90 -10.57
N GLU A 55 16.32 8.49 -11.03
CA GLU A 55 17.02 8.11 -12.26
C GLU A 55 17.74 6.74 -12.14
N ASP A 56 18.03 6.30 -10.92
CA ASP A 56 18.66 5.00 -10.65
C ASP A 56 17.65 3.84 -10.68
N MET A 57 16.36 4.14 -10.82
CA MET A 57 15.32 3.11 -10.83
C MET A 57 15.16 2.51 -12.22
N ASP A 58 15.39 1.21 -12.33
CA ASP A 58 15.22 0.45 -13.57
C ASP A 58 13.74 0.25 -13.95
N TYR A 59 12.84 0.29 -12.96
CA TYR A 59 11.41 0.11 -13.18
C TYR A 59 10.58 0.66 -12.01
N THR A 60 9.50 1.37 -12.31
CA THR A 60 8.59 1.97 -11.34
C THR A 60 7.16 1.46 -11.54
N VAL A 61 6.56 0.95 -10.49
CA VAL A 61 5.15 0.53 -10.48
C VAL A 61 4.35 1.41 -9.53
N ALA A 62 3.26 1.98 -10.04
CA ALA A 62 2.31 2.73 -9.23
C ALA A 62 1.02 1.92 -9.01
N THR A 63 0.50 2.01 -7.80
CA THR A 63 -0.77 1.42 -7.39
C THR A 63 -1.54 2.36 -6.46
N GLY A 64 -2.67 1.92 -5.96
CA GLY A 64 -3.53 2.72 -5.11
C GLY A 64 -4.56 3.53 -5.89
N TYR A 65 -5.39 4.20 -5.14
CA TYR A 65 -6.48 5.02 -5.68
C TYR A 65 -5.94 6.16 -6.56
N GLY A 66 -4.82 6.76 -6.12
CA GLY A 66 -4.15 7.86 -6.81
C GLY A 66 -3.04 7.44 -7.77
N ARG A 67 -2.93 6.18 -8.19
CA ARG A 67 -1.84 5.69 -9.05
C ARG A 67 -1.62 6.47 -10.33
N PHE A 68 -2.68 7.07 -10.87
CA PHE A 68 -2.61 7.87 -12.10
C PHE A 68 -1.94 9.24 -11.92
N SER A 69 -1.72 9.68 -10.67
CA SER A 69 -0.97 10.90 -10.37
C SER A 69 0.55 10.70 -10.34
N VAL A 70 1.02 9.46 -10.52
CA VAL A 70 2.45 9.15 -10.63
C VAL A 70 2.83 9.13 -12.10
N GLU A 71 3.24 10.29 -12.62
CA GLU A 71 3.46 10.51 -14.07
C GLU A 71 4.56 9.63 -14.65
N ASN A 72 5.63 9.35 -13.88
CA ASN A 72 6.80 8.60 -14.35
C ASN A 72 6.76 7.11 -13.99
N ALA A 73 5.58 6.54 -13.71
CA ALA A 73 5.45 5.12 -13.49
C ALA A 73 5.46 4.35 -14.83
N ASP A 74 6.35 3.37 -14.95
CA ASP A 74 6.39 2.46 -16.10
C ASP A 74 5.12 1.61 -16.20
N LYS A 75 4.50 1.32 -15.05
CA LYS A 75 3.27 0.56 -15.00
C LYS A 75 2.36 0.99 -13.86
N GLN A 76 1.07 1.03 -14.14
CA GLN A 76 0.02 1.27 -13.16
C GLN A 76 -0.80 -0.01 -13.00
N LEU A 77 -0.88 -0.52 -11.79
CA LEU A 77 -1.59 -1.76 -11.46
C LEU A 77 -2.66 -1.52 -10.40
N SER A 78 -3.66 -2.39 -10.35
CA SER A 78 -4.65 -2.35 -9.30
C SER A 78 -4.07 -2.78 -7.96
N GLU A 79 -4.58 -2.21 -6.87
CA GLU A 79 -4.20 -2.56 -5.50
C GLU A 79 -4.29 -4.06 -5.25
N ILE A 80 -5.40 -4.68 -5.66
CA ILE A 80 -5.64 -6.12 -5.48
C ILE A 80 -4.52 -6.94 -6.11
N THR A 81 -4.07 -6.57 -7.32
CA THR A 81 -2.98 -7.25 -8.00
C THR A 81 -1.67 -7.12 -7.24
N CYS A 82 -1.35 -5.93 -6.76
CA CYS A 82 -0.12 -5.67 -6.01
C CYS A 82 -0.15 -6.37 -4.65
N HIS A 83 -1.25 -6.27 -3.91
CA HIS A 83 -1.42 -6.91 -2.60
C HIS A 83 -1.36 -8.43 -2.73
N ALA A 84 -2.03 -9.02 -3.71
CA ALA A 84 -1.98 -10.46 -3.93
C ALA A 84 -0.54 -10.95 -4.21
N LYS A 85 0.20 -10.23 -5.07
CA LYS A 85 1.60 -10.57 -5.38
C LYS A 85 2.50 -10.40 -4.16
N GLY A 86 2.39 -9.29 -3.45
CA GLY A 86 3.19 -9.02 -2.26
C GLY A 86 2.95 -10.03 -1.15
N ILE A 87 1.69 -10.30 -0.81
CA ILE A 87 1.33 -11.29 0.20
C ILE A 87 1.80 -12.68 -0.21
N PHE A 88 1.63 -13.05 -1.48
CA PHE A 88 2.08 -14.36 -1.95
C PHE A 88 3.61 -14.51 -1.86
N HIS A 89 4.37 -13.44 -2.12
CA HIS A 89 5.82 -13.44 -1.95
C HIS A 89 6.22 -13.63 -0.48
N LEU A 90 5.55 -12.92 0.43
CA LEU A 90 5.85 -12.97 1.87
C LEU A 90 5.30 -14.22 2.56
N VAL A 91 4.11 -14.67 2.15
CA VAL A 91 3.37 -15.79 2.75
C VAL A 91 2.81 -16.69 1.64
N PRO A 92 3.62 -17.56 1.04
CA PRO A 92 3.19 -18.41 -0.09
C PRO A 92 2.02 -19.35 0.23
N SER A 93 1.79 -19.63 1.50
CA SER A 93 0.67 -20.44 1.98
C SER A 93 -0.65 -19.69 2.12
N ALA A 94 -0.66 -18.35 1.94
CA ALA A 94 -1.89 -17.55 2.03
C ALA A 94 -2.93 -18.04 1.00
N ARG A 95 -4.19 -18.13 1.42
CA ARG A 95 -5.32 -18.55 0.59
C ARG A 95 -6.45 -17.54 0.57
N THR A 96 -6.56 -16.76 1.62
CA THR A 96 -7.55 -15.69 1.75
C THR A 96 -6.86 -14.47 2.29
N ILE A 97 -7.12 -13.33 1.67
CA ILE A 97 -6.57 -12.04 2.06
C ILE A 97 -7.75 -11.12 2.36
N ILE A 98 -7.66 -10.44 3.49
CA ILE A 98 -8.57 -9.35 3.85
C ILE A 98 -7.73 -8.08 3.85
N ASP A 99 -8.02 -7.20 2.93
CA ASP A 99 -7.38 -5.90 2.77
C ASP A 99 -8.34 -4.82 3.31
N ILE A 100 -7.89 -4.12 4.34
CA ILE A 100 -8.67 -3.07 4.99
C ILE A 100 -8.03 -1.73 4.65
N GLY A 101 -8.60 -1.06 3.65
CA GLY A 101 -8.21 0.27 3.23
C GLY A 101 -8.81 1.38 4.10
N GLY A 102 -8.45 2.63 3.79
CA GLY A 102 -9.01 3.80 4.48
C GLY A 102 -10.52 3.95 4.26
N GLN A 103 -11.03 3.53 3.12
CA GLN A 103 -12.43 3.73 2.70
C GLN A 103 -13.15 2.44 2.30
N ASP A 104 -12.46 1.34 2.11
CA ASP A 104 -13.04 0.08 1.65
C ASP A 104 -12.43 -1.14 2.34
N ILE A 105 -13.13 -2.27 2.23
CA ILE A 105 -12.62 -3.58 2.62
C ILE A 105 -12.73 -4.49 1.40
N LYS A 106 -11.63 -5.15 1.08
CA LYS A 106 -11.56 -6.15 0.01
C LYS A 106 -11.21 -7.50 0.62
N CYS A 107 -11.96 -8.51 0.29
CA CYS A 107 -11.61 -9.88 0.62
C CYS A 107 -11.43 -10.66 -0.68
N PHE A 108 -10.31 -11.31 -0.85
CA PHE A 108 -10.05 -12.11 -2.05
C PHE A 108 -9.37 -13.44 -1.72
N LYS A 109 -9.73 -14.44 -2.52
CA LYS A 109 -9.15 -15.77 -2.44
C LYS A 109 -8.07 -15.95 -3.48
N ILE A 110 -6.98 -16.61 -3.08
CA ILE A 110 -5.89 -17.00 -3.97
C ILE A 110 -5.94 -18.52 -4.15
N ARG A 111 -5.95 -18.97 -5.40
CA ARG A 111 -5.81 -20.36 -5.77
C ARG A 111 -4.79 -20.48 -6.90
N ASN A 112 -3.81 -21.36 -6.74
CA ASN A 112 -2.75 -21.57 -7.73
C ASN A 112 -2.09 -20.26 -8.19
N HIS A 113 -1.78 -19.37 -7.24
CA HIS A 113 -1.13 -18.07 -7.49
C HIS A 113 -1.98 -17.05 -8.28
N VAL A 114 -3.26 -17.35 -8.46
CA VAL A 114 -4.22 -16.47 -9.16
C VAL A 114 -5.33 -16.06 -8.21
N ILE A 115 -5.82 -14.86 -8.37
CA ILE A 115 -7.01 -14.40 -7.67
C ILE A 115 -8.21 -15.15 -8.24
N ASP A 116 -8.84 -15.99 -7.42
CA ASP A 116 -9.96 -16.86 -7.80
C ASP A 116 -11.31 -16.15 -7.61
N ASN A 117 -11.45 -15.39 -6.53
CA ASN A 117 -12.68 -14.68 -6.23
C ASN A 117 -12.40 -13.39 -5.42
N ILE A 118 -13.21 -12.35 -5.66
CA ILE A 118 -13.09 -11.05 -5.01
C ILE A 118 -14.46 -10.68 -4.44
N PHE A 119 -14.48 -10.29 -3.17
CA PHE A 119 -15.62 -9.68 -2.49
C PHE A 119 -15.20 -8.25 -2.13
N LEU A 120 -15.91 -7.29 -2.67
CA LEU A 120 -15.73 -5.86 -2.40
C LEU A 120 -16.88 -5.39 -1.53
N ASN A 121 -16.59 -4.70 -0.47
CA ASN A 121 -17.56 -3.90 0.24
C ASN A 121 -17.43 -2.45 -0.25
N GLU A 122 -18.24 -2.09 -1.23
CA GLU A 122 -18.28 -0.73 -1.79
C GLU A 122 -19.08 0.25 -0.93
N ALA A 123 -19.87 -0.26 0.01
CA ALA A 123 -20.67 0.55 0.92
C ALA A 123 -19.86 0.90 2.18
N CYS A 124 -18.90 1.78 2.04
CA CYS A 124 -18.24 2.36 3.20
C CYS A 124 -19.17 3.40 3.85
N SER A 125 -19.97 2.98 4.79
CA SER A 125 -20.84 3.88 5.53
C SER A 125 -20.11 4.79 6.53
N SER A 126 -18.83 4.57 6.79
CA SER A 126 -18.07 5.36 7.79
C SER A 126 -16.53 5.15 7.78
N GLY A 127 -15.92 4.81 6.64
CA GLY A 127 -14.46 4.70 6.55
C GLY A 127 -13.88 3.50 7.30
N CYS A 128 -13.85 2.33 6.68
CA CYS A 128 -13.46 1.07 7.31
C CYS A 128 -12.15 1.16 8.11
N GLY A 129 -11.05 1.48 7.45
CA GLY A 129 -9.76 1.65 8.12
C GLY A 129 -9.68 2.94 8.94
N SER A 130 -10.29 4.03 8.45
CA SER A 130 -10.38 5.30 9.18
C SER A 130 -11.21 5.17 10.44
N PHE A 131 -12.27 4.36 10.43
CA PHE A 131 -13.04 4.05 11.63
C PHE A 131 -12.18 3.32 12.65
N LEU A 132 -11.45 2.27 12.25
CA LEU A 132 -10.55 1.53 13.13
C LEU A 132 -9.45 2.42 13.71
N GLN A 133 -8.88 3.31 12.89
CA GLN A 133 -7.86 4.25 13.32
C GLN A 133 -8.40 5.26 14.32
N THR A 134 -9.60 5.81 14.07
CA THR A 134 -10.28 6.72 15.00
C THR A 134 -10.59 6.02 16.30
N PHE A 135 -11.11 4.79 16.22
CA PHE A 135 -11.44 3.99 17.40
C PHE A 135 -10.20 3.59 18.20
N ALA A 136 -9.09 3.25 17.55
CA ALA A 136 -7.82 2.98 18.19
C ALA A 136 -7.17 4.22 18.81
N GLY A 137 -7.43 5.40 18.25
CA GLY A 137 -6.98 6.69 18.79
C GLY A 137 -7.84 7.20 19.95
N CYS A 138 -9.08 6.71 20.07
CA CYS A 138 -9.93 6.96 21.23
C CYS A 138 -9.48 6.07 22.39
N ASP A 139 -8.46 6.53 23.08
CA ASP A 139 -8.00 6.03 24.37
C ASP A 139 -8.04 4.49 24.56
N VAL A 140 -6.97 3.83 24.09
CA VAL A 140 -6.74 2.39 24.32
C VAL A 140 -6.85 2.01 25.81
N LYS A 141 -6.68 2.99 26.72
CA LYS A 141 -6.88 2.80 28.17
C LYS A 141 -8.33 2.59 28.56
N SER A 142 -9.30 3.01 27.74
CA SER A 142 -10.73 2.85 28.06
C SER A 142 -11.30 1.52 27.57
N ILE A 143 -10.61 0.81 26.67
CA ILE A 143 -11.08 -0.46 26.10
C ILE A 143 -10.39 -1.65 26.76
N GLY A 144 -9.18 -1.48 27.24
CA GLY A 144 -8.43 -2.44 28.04
C GLY A 144 -8.56 -2.13 29.52
N GLY A 145 -9.69 -2.48 30.12
CA GLY A 145 -9.82 -2.42 31.54
C GLY A 145 -8.80 -3.30 32.22
N SER A 146 -8.01 -2.68 33.05
CA SER A 146 -7.35 -3.19 34.26
C SER A 146 -5.98 -3.83 34.12
N PRO A 147 -5.11 -3.49 35.05
CA PRO A 147 -3.93 -4.27 35.38
C PRO A 147 -4.30 -5.56 36.06
#